data_6b8fc88217552a0b2defe42831e4d2d0
#
_entry.id   6b8fc88217552a0b2defe42831e4d2d0
#
_cell.length_a   1.000
_cell.length_b   1.000
_cell.length_c   1.000
_cell.angle_alpha   90.00
_cell.angle_beta   90.00
_cell.angle_gamma   90.00
#
_symmetry.space_group_name_H-M   'P 1'
#
loop_
_entity.id
_entity.type
_entity.pdbx_description
1 polymer ?
#
loop_
_entity_poly.entity_id
_entity_poly.type
_entity_poly.pdbx_seq_one_letter_code
_entity_poly.pdbx_strand_id
1 'polypeptide(L)'
;MPAHPAAVVVGGQLSGLSVCRSLAKGDVPVYVLDHRRLDAAMWSRYAHPVRTNPLHGPNLLDALRSLSKQLGGPPVLMITDEMALLTISEFRAELDGLFRLHLPAHETVLMLHDKARFHEFAVAHDLPVPRSEVLRDPTDIERIQALRLPVIIKPADKRFFHLNGAPRLIIANDYKAADSNSRKLLTAVGEIIVQECIDGPDSNIYFSLFYRGNVTIQFLGQKLASNPPRSGSTALCVQVNNREIGERLERTTNEFLYLVGYEGFGGIEYKLDPVSGRFLIIEPTVGRTDWQEEIATLCGVNIPLAGYCEECELPLPPHEQTATNAVVWQGSYVDRMKVGSHTIPPEASVVDGYWRWDDPLPALVHYPFLMASIITNLSRRYSARAPGRISARMLRPVRSRTGTVIIPVGAPPRELISDV
;
A
#
# COMPACT_ATOMS: atom_id res chain seq x y z
N MET A 1 -34.19 0.84 14.80
CA MET A 1 -33.20 1.92 14.67
C MET A 1 -33.22 2.35 13.20
N PRO A 2 -33.00 3.62 12.84
CA PRO A 2 -32.81 3.97 11.44
C PRO A 2 -31.64 3.12 10.90
N ALA A 3 -31.83 2.54 9.73
CA ALA A 3 -30.80 1.72 9.11
C ALA A 3 -29.55 2.61 8.89
N HIS A 4 -28.39 2.13 9.34
CA HIS A 4 -27.12 2.80 9.07
C HIS A 4 -26.93 3.00 7.57
N PRO A 5 -26.45 4.16 7.09
CA PRO A 5 -26.06 4.32 5.70
C PRO A 5 -25.12 3.19 5.28
N ALA A 6 -25.19 2.75 4.02
CA ALA A 6 -24.24 1.76 3.53
C ALA A 6 -22.84 2.37 3.39
N ALA A 7 -21.81 1.53 3.45
CA ALA A 7 -20.46 1.87 3.00
C ALA A 7 -20.18 1.21 1.64
N VAL A 8 -19.51 1.95 0.74
CA VAL A 8 -19.03 1.44 -0.55
C VAL A 8 -17.51 1.41 -0.49
N VAL A 9 -16.94 0.22 -0.61
CA VAL A 9 -15.49 -0.01 -0.61
C VAL A 9 -15.04 -0.23 -2.05
N VAL A 10 -14.16 0.64 -2.55
CA VAL A 10 -13.61 0.56 -3.91
C VAL A 10 -12.25 -0.12 -3.89
N GLY A 11 -12.19 -1.35 -4.41
CA GLY A 11 -11.04 -2.25 -4.38
C GLY A 11 -11.26 -3.45 -3.45
N GLY A 12 -11.23 -4.65 -4.01
CA GLY A 12 -11.55 -5.92 -3.33
C GLY A 12 -10.35 -6.72 -2.84
N GLN A 13 -9.12 -6.19 -2.93
CA GLN A 13 -7.92 -6.86 -2.45
C GLN A 13 -7.89 -6.98 -0.93
N LEU A 14 -6.75 -7.33 -0.35
CA LEU A 14 -6.61 -7.55 1.09
C LEU A 14 -6.95 -6.30 1.91
N SER A 15 -6.56 -5.10 1.47
CA SER A 15 -6.97 -3.85 2.12
C SER A 15 -8.49 -3.65 2.10
N GLY A 16 -9.16 -3.97 0.99
CA GLY A 16 -10.63 -3.95 0.92
C GLY A 16 -11.29 -4.98 1.85
N LEU A 17 -10.72 -6.19 1.93
CA LEU A 17 -11.19 -7.22 2.88
C LEU A 17 -11.06 -6.74 4.33
N SER A 18 -9.94 -6.11 4.67
CA SER A 18 -9.67 -5.54 5.99
C SER A 18 -10.73 -4.48 6.36
N VAL A 19 -11.03 -3.57 5.43
CA VAL A 19 -12.07 -2.54 5.62
C VAL A 19 -13.45 -3.18 5.83
N CYS A 20 -13.83 -4.19 5.03
CA CYS A 20 -15.11 -4.88 5.19
C CYS A 20 -15.26 -5.51 6.58
N ARG A 21 -14.23 -6.19 7.06
CA ARG A 21 -14.21 -6.83 8.38
C ARG A 21 -14.24 -5.80 9.52
N SER A 22 -13.56 -4.68 9.33
CA SER A 22 -13.53 -3.58 10.30
C SER A 22 -14.90 -2.91 10.42
N LEU A 23 -15.58 -2.65 9.32
CA LEU A 23 -16.93 -2.09 9.29
C LEU A 23 -18.00 -3.05 9.83
N ALA A 24 -17.83 -4.36 9.59
CA ALA A 24 -18.75 -5.38 10.12
C ALA A 24 -18.81 -5.40 11.66
N LYS A 25 -17.77 -4.92 12.35
CA LYS A 25 -17.81 -4.77 13.82
C LYS A 25 -18.80 -3.69 14.31
N GLY A 26 -19.24 -2.81 13.42
CA GLY A 26 -20.27 -1.80 13.66
C GLY A 26 -21.59 -2.10 12.96
N ASP A 27 -21.79 -3.33 12.48
CA ASP A 27 -23.00 -3.77 11.75
C ASP A 27 -23.31 -2.88 10.53
N VAL A 28 -22.26 -2.30 9.90
CA VAL A 28 -22.40 -1.45 8.73
C VAL A 28 -22.66 -2.30 7.49
N PRO A 29 -23.71 -2.04 6.70
CA PRO A 29 -23.88 -2.69 5.38
C PRO A 29 -22.78 -2.29 4.41
N VAL A 30 -22.00 -3.24 3.90
CA VAL A 30 -20.84 -2.97 3.04
C VAL A 30 -21.08 -3.49 1.62
N TYR A 31 -20.82 -2.65 0.62
CA TYR A 31 -20.78 -3.00 -0.79
C TYR A 31 -19.36 -2.87 -1.32
N VAL A 32 -18.80 -3.96 -1.88
CA VAL A 32 -17.45 -3.96 -2.45
C VAL A 32 -17.53 -3.87 -3.96
N LEU A 33 -16.91 -2.83 -4.50
CA LEU A 33 -16.83 -2.59 -5.94
C LEU A 33 -15.46 -3.03 -6.46
N ASP A 34 -15.42 -4.07 -7.32
CA ASP A 34 -14.19 -4.50 -8.01
C ASP A 34 -14.52 -5.15 -9.37
N HIS A 35 -13.53 -5.16 -10.26
CA HIS A 35 -13.60 -5.83 -11.56
C HIS A 35 -13.10 -7.28 -11.50
N ARG A 36 -12.24 -7.61 -10.52
CA ARG A 36 -11.61 -8.91 -10.37
C ARG A 36 -12.43 -9.82 -9.46
N ARG A 37 -12.90 -10.93 -10.04
CA ARG A 37 -13.73 -11.91 -9.31
C ARG A 37 -13.01 -12.59 -8.16
N LEU A 38 -11.70 -12.74 -8.26
CA LEU A 38 -10.89 -13.51 -7.28
C LEU A 38 -10.30 -12.64 -6.18
N ASP A 39 -10.59 -11.34 -6.17
CA ASP A 39 -10.18 -10.47 -5.08
C ASP A 39 -10.94 -10.82 -3.80
N ALA A 40 -10.22 -10.88 -2.71
CA ALA A 40 -10.65 -11.53 -1.47
C ALA A 40 -11.94 -10.97 -0.87
N ALA A 41 -12.11 -9.64 -0.88
CA ALA A 41 -13.30 -9.00 -0.33
C ALA A 41 -14.58 -9.34 -1.08
N MET A 42 -14.49 -9.71 -2.36
CA MET A 42 -15.63 -10.15 -3.18
C MET A 42 -16.25 -11.47 -2.68
N TRP A 43 -15.58 -12.16 -1.77
CA TRP A 43 -16.00 -13.45 -1.19
C TRP A 43 -16.26 -13.36 0.32
N SER A 44 -16.07 -12.19 0.91
CA SER A 44 -16.35 -12.00 2.33
C SER A 44 -17.83 -12.05 2.62
N ARG A 45 -18.21 -12.77 3.70
CA ARG A 45 -19.60 -12.78 4.19
C ARG A 45 -20.06 -11.40 4.69
N TYR A 46 -19.13 -10.49 4.93
CA TYR A 46 -19.40 -9.15 5.44
C TYR A 46 -19.60 -8.10 4.33
N ALA A 47 -19.58 -8.53 3.07
CA ALA A 47 -19.68 -7.60 1.95
C ALA A 47 -20.66 -8.11 0.88
N HIS A 48 -21.37 -7.18 0.26
CA HIS A 48 -22.14 -7.42 -0.97
C HIS A 48 -21.24 -7.11 -2.16
N PRO A 49 -20.83 -8.12 -2.97
CA PRO A 49 -19.93 -7.90 -4.08
C PRO A 49 -20.67 -7.22 -5.25
N VAL A 50 -20.11 -6.14 -5.76
CA VAL A 50 -20.58 -5.40 -6.94
C VAL A 50 -19.51 -5.45 -8.01
N ARG A 51 -19.80 -6.13 -9.13
CA ARG A 51 -18.86 -6.21 -10.23
C ARG A 51 -18.95 -4.99 -11.12
N THR A 52 -17.79 -4.49 -11.51
CA THR A 52 -17.66 -3.35 -12.41
C THR A 52 -16.58 -3.62 -13.47
N ASN A 53 -16.34 -2.63 -14.31
CA ASN A 53 -15.16 -2.51 -15.16
C ASN A 53 -13.92 -2.11 -14.32
N PRO A 54 -12.74 -1.95 -14.96
CA PRO A 54 -11.55 -1.48 -14.23
C PRO A 54 -11.82 -0.26 -13.35
N LEU A 55 -11.18 -0.21 -12.18
CA LEU A 55 -11.42 0.78 -11.12
C LEU A 55 -10.78 2.15 -11.42
N HIS A 56 -10.91 2.64 -12.64
CA HIS A 56 -10.42 3.95 -13.05
C HIS A 56 -11.23 4.55 -14.20
N GLY A 57 -11.15 5.87 -14.35
CA GLY A 57 -11.76 6.63 -15.44
C GLY A 57 -13.30 6.61 -15.42
N PRO A 58 -13.96 6.91 -16.55
CA PRO A 58 -15.42 7.07 -16.64
C PRO A 58 -16.21 5.84 -16.18
N ASN A 59 -15.71 4.64 -16.45
CA ASN A 59 -16.38 3.40 -16.06
C ASN A 59 -16.56 3.27 -14.54
N LEU A 60 -15.58 3.71 -13.75
CA LEU A 60 -15.69 3.74 -12.30
C LEU A 60 -16.76 4.75 -11.85
N LEU A 61 -16.76 5.94 -12.43
CA LEU A 61 -17.74 6.99 -12.09
C LEU A 61 -19.15 6.56 -12.39
N ASP A 62 -19.39 5.90 -13.53
CA ASP A 62 -20.71 5.39 -13.91
C ASP A 62 -21.18 4.28 -12.97
N ALA A 63 -20.28 3.38 -12.59
CA ALA A 63 -20.58 2.33 -11.61
C ALA A 63 -20.94 2.93 -10.23
N LEU A 64 -20.20 3.92 -9.77
CA LEU A 64 -20.46 4.62 -8.50
C LEU A 64 -21.81 5.34 -8.55
N ARG A 65 -22.11 6.11 -9.60
CA ARG A 65 -23.40 6.80 -9.77
C ARG A 65 -24.58 5.80 -9.79
N SER A 66 -24.41 4.68 -10.48
CA SER A 66 -25.43 3.62 -10.53
C SER A 66 -25.68 3.02 -9.16
N LEU A 67 -24.60 2.70 -8.43
CA LEU A 67 -24.68 2.10 -7.09
C LEU A 67 -25.29 3.07 -6.07
N SER A 68 -24.92 4.34 -6.06
CA SER A 68 -25.50 5.36 -5.18
C SER A 68 -27.02 5.46 -5.37
N LYS A 69 -27.50 5.47 -6.62
CA LYS A 69 -28.94 5.46 -6.93
C LYS A 69 -29.66 4.22 -6.40
N GLN A 70 -29.02 3.04 -6.48
CA GLN A 70 -29.60 1.78 -5.98
C GLN A 70 -29.70 1.75 -4.46
N LEU A 71 -28.77 2.40 -3.76
CA LEU A 71 -28.72 2.42 -2.30
C LEU A 71 -29.69 3.44 -1.65
N GLY A 72 -30.25 4.34 -2.43
CA GLY A 72 -31.35 5.23 -2.00
C GLY A 72 -30.94 6.35 -1.05
N GLY A 73 -29.64 6.61 -0.87
CA GLY A 73 -29.10 7.69 -0.04
C GLY A 73 -27.57 7.77 -0.19
N PRO A 74 -26.90 8.84 0.26
CA PRO A 74 -25.45 8.97 0.11
C PRO A 74 -24.70 7.99 1.03
N PRO A 75 -24.15 6.87 0.49
CA PRO A 75 -23.32 5.96 1.27
C PRO A 75 -21.95 6.58 1.57
N VAL A 76 -21.23 6.04 2.56
CA VAL A 76 -19.85 6.43 2.82
C VAL A 76 -18.93 5.73 1.82
N LEU A 77 -18.09 6.50 1.12
CA LEU A 77 -17.16 5.99 0.12
C LEU A 77 -15.78 5.78 0.74
N MET A 78 -15.28 4.54 0.69
CA MET A 78 -13.95 4.18 1.16
C MET A 78 -13.10 3.62 0.03
N ILE A 79 -11.90 4.12 -0.12
CA ILE A 79 -11.00 3.79 -1.21
C ILE A 79 -9.87 2.91 -0.69
N THR A 80 -9.57 1.83 -1.42
CA THR A 80 -8.46 0.91 -1.11
C THR A 80 -7.57 0.63 -2.32
N ASP A 81 -7.98 1.12 -3.50
CA ASP A 81 -7.24 1.01 -4.76
C ASP A 81 -6.65 2.35 -5.18
N GLU A 82 -5.39 2.35 -5.60
CA GLU A 82 -4.63 3.56 -5.92
C GLU A 82 -5.11 4.26 -7.20
N MET A 83 -5.49 3.49 -8.22
CA MET A 83 -5.98 4.07 -9.47
C MET A 83 -7.40 4.63 -9.31
N ALA A 84 -8.21 3.96 -8.47
CA ALA A 84 -9.51 4.47 -8.07
C ALA A 84 -9.39 5.80 -7.31
N LEU A 85 -8.44 5.92 -6.39
CA LEU A 85 -8.17 7.16 -5.65
C LEU A 85 -7.94 8.34 -6.60
N LEU A 86 -7.06 8.18 -7.58
CA LEU A 86 -6.73 9.25 -8.51
C LEU A 86 -7.98 9.70 -9.29
N THR A 87 -8.76 8.73 -9.81
CA THR A 87 -10.00 9.03 -10.51
C THR A 87 -11.04 9.72 -9.62
N ILE A 88 -11.27 9.18 -8.41
CA ILE A 88 -12.27 9.73 -7.49
C ILE A 88 -11.85 11.14 -7.02
N SER A 89 -10.57 11.35 -6.76
CA SER A 89 -10.04 12.65 -6.35
C SER A 89 -10.16 13.70 -7.47
N GLU A 90 -9.88 13.33 -8.71
CA GLU A 90 -10.00 14.20 -9.89
C GLU A 90 -11.45 14.62 -10.14
N PHE A 91 -12.37 13.66 -10.06
CA PHE A 91 -13.80 13.87 -10.35
C PHE A 91 -14.68 13.98 -9.10
N ARG A 92 -14.09 14.36 -7.94
CA ARG A 92 -14.83 14.44 -6.66
C ARG A 92 -16.09 15.29 -6.70
N ALA A 93 -16.07 16.38 -7.46
CA ALA A 93 -17.23 17.26 -7.62
C ALA A 93 -18.44 16.55 -8.27
N GLU A 94 -18.22 15.53 -9.09
CA GLU A 94 -19.28 14.74 -9.71
C GLU A 94 -19.89 13.70 -8.76
N LEU A 95 -19.21 13.42 -7.66
CA LEU A 95 -19.63 12.50 -6.60
C LEU A 95 -20.23 13.22 -5.39
N ASP A 96 -20.17 14.55 -5.38
CA ASP A 96 -20.76 15.39 -4.33
C ASP A 96 -22.28 15.16 -4.24
N GLY A 97 -22.78 15.03 -3.02
CA GLY A 97 -24.19 14.68 -2.75
C GLY A 97 -24.58 13.23 -3.11
N LEU A 98 -23.76 12.50 -3.87
CA LEU A 98 -23.96 11.08 -4.14
C LEU A 98 -23.30 10.17 -3.10
N PHE A 99 -22.22 10.64 -2.49
CA PHE A 99 -21.45 9.93 -1.47
C PHE A 99 -21.04 10.87 -0.33
N ARG A 100 -20.83 10.29 0.85
CA ARG A 100 -20.09 10.91 1.94
C ARG A 100 -18.62 10.53 1.71
N LEU A 101 -17.78 11.50 1.44
CA LEU A 101 -16.40 11.29 1.01
C LEU A 101 -15.46 12.32 1.65
N HIS A 102 -14.53 11.82 2.46
CA HIS A 102 -13.50 12.63 3.09
C HIS A 102 -12.13 12.33 2.48
N LEU A 103 -11.62 13.25 1.70
CA LEU A 103 -10.33 13.15 1.01
C LEU A 103 -9.59 14.47 1.09
N PRO A 104 -8.24 14.46 1.11
CA PRO A 104 -7.46 15.67 0.93
C PRO A 104 -7.80 16.35 -0.40
N ALA A 105 -7.46 17.64 -0.52
CA ALA A 105 -7.58 18.35 -1.79
C ALA A 105 -6.87 17.61 -2.92
N HIS A 106 -7.38 17.65 -4.14
CA HIS A 106 -6.81 16.91 -5.28
C HIS A 106 -5.32 17.19 -5.49
N GLU A 107 -4.89 18.45 -5.37
CA GLU A 107 -3.47 18.81 -5.46
C GLU A 107 -2.62 18.18 -4.35
N THR A 108 -3.16 18.06 -3.13
CA THR A 108 -2.50 17.34 -2.03
C THR A 108 -2.38 15.86 -2.34
N VAL A 109 -3.44 15.25 -2.91
CA VAL A 109 -3.38 13.84 -3.35
C VAL A 109 -2.29 13.65 -4.40
N LEU A 110 -2.23 14.51 -5.44
CA LEU A 110 -1.22 14.43 -6.49
C LEU A 110 0.19 14.65 -5.95
N MET A 111 0.37 15.62 -5.06
CA MET A 111 1.67 15.93 -4.45
C MET A 111 2.18 14.76 -3.61
N LEU A 112 1.35 14.15 -2.77
CA LEU A 112 1.73 13.03 -1.92
C LEU A 112 1.86 11.69 -2.68
N HIS A 113 1.17 11.56 -3.81
CA HIS A 113 1.26 10.38 -4.66
C HIS A 113 2.56 10.34 -5.47
N ASP A 114 3.08 11.49 -5.88
CA ASP A 114 4.32 11.63 -6.64
C ASP A 114 5.53 11.75 -5.70
N LYS A 115 6.52 10.84 -5.84
CA LYS A 115 7.66 10.77 -4.92
C LYS A 115 8.61 11.98 -5.03
N ALA A 116 8.72 12.56 -6.23
CA ALA A 116 9.57 13.74 -6.43
C ALA A 116 8.92 14.97 -5.79
N ARG A 117 7.65 15.22 -6.09
CA ARG A 117 6.87 16.34 -5.51
C ARG A 117 6.80 16.22 -3.98
N PHE A 118 6.54 15.02 -3.45
CA PHE A 118 6.55 14.80 -2.00
C PHE A 118 7.93 15.08 -1.39
N HIS A 119 9.01 14.61 -2.01
CA HIS A 119 10.36 14.87 -1.52
C HIS A 119 10.70 16.36 -1.51
N GLU A 120 10.39 17.08 -2.59
CA GLU A 120 10.60 18.53 -2.69
C GLU A 120 9.81 19.29 -1.61
N PHE A 121 8.54 18.92 -1.41
CA PHE A 121 7.72 19.46 -0.33
C PHE A 121 8.32 19.17 1.06
N ALA A 122 8.73 17.92 1.30
CA ALA A 122 9.29 17.50 2.58
C ALA A 122 10.57 18.27 2.93
N VAL A 123 11.46 18.47 1.95
CA VAL A 123 12.69 19.25 2.13
C VAL A 123 12.38 20.71 2.39
N ALA A 124 11.43 21.31 1.67
CA ALA A 124 11.03 22.71 1.84
C ALA A 124 10.41 23.00 3.22
N HIS A 125 9.90 21.97 3.91
CA HIS A 125 9.25 22.07 5.22
C HIS A 125 10.02 21.37 6.35
N ASP A 126 11.30 21.03 6.13
CA ASP A 126 12.17 20.35 7.11
C ASP A 126 11.62 19.01 7.64
N LEU A 127 10.73 18.36 6.91
CA LEU A 127 10.26 17.02 7.27
C LEU A 127 11.40 15.98 7.17
N PRO A 128 11.44 15.02 8.10
CA PRO A 128 12.52 14.03 8.14
C PRO A 128 12.37 13.00 7.01
N VAL A 129 13.04 13.22 5.91
CA VAL A 129 13.11 12.28 4.76
C VAL A 129 14.55 11.84 4.51
N PRO A 130 14.79 10.67 3.90
CA PRO A 130 16.12 10.30 3.43
C PRO A 130 16.65 11.29 2.40
N ARG A 131 17.95 11.56 2.43
CA ARG A 131 18.58 12.40 1.42
C ARG A 131 18.39 11.80 0.04
N SER A 132 17.94 12.61 -0.90
CA SER A 132 17.57 12.17 -2.24
C SER A 132 17.87 13.25 -3.28
N GLU A 133 18.02 12.82 -4.54
CA GLU A 133 18.11 13.68 -5.71
C GLU A 133 17.00 13.36 -6.69
N VAL A 134 16.27 14.37 -7.12
CA VAL A 134 15.27 14.26 -8.19
C VAL A 134 15.96 14.57 -9.51
N LEU A 135 15.88 13.63 -10.45
CA LEU A 135 16.57 13.73 -11.76
C LEU A 135 15.52 13.79 -12.87
N ARG A 136 15.61 14.86 -13.68
CA ARG A 136 14.70 15.14 -14.82
C ARG A 136 15.44 15.16 -16.14
N ASP A 137 16.76 15.41 -16.10
CA ASP A 137 17.62 15.48 -17.25
C ASP A 137 18.87 14.58 -17.08
N PRO A 138 19.42 14.00 -18.17
CA PRO A 138 20.67 13.24 -18.11
C PRO A 138 21.87 13.99 -17.48
N THR A 139 21.87 15.31 -17.50
CA THR A 139 22.92 16.14 -16.84
C THR A 139 22.78 16.14 -15.31
N ASP A 140 21.59 15.89 -14.78
CA ASP A 140 21.35 15.79 -13.32
C ASP A 140 22.06 14.60 -12.67
N ILE A 141 22.48 13.61 -13.46
CA ILE A 141 23.00 12.33 -12.95
C ILE A 141 24.29 12.52 -12.12
N GLU A 142 25.07 13.55 -12.39
CA GLU A 142 26.27 13.88 -11.60
C GLU A 142 25.94 14.15 -10.12
N ARG A 143 24.74 14.60 -9.81
CA ARG A 143 24.26 14.90 -8.44
C ARG A 143 24.21 13.65 -7.57
N ILE A 144 24.10 12.45 -8.17
CA ILE A 144 24.12 11.17 -7.43
C ILE A 144 25.42 11.01 -6.61
N GLN A 145 26.53 11.59 -7.04
CA GLN A 145 27.80 11.52 -6.35
C GLN A 145 27.79 12.17 -4.95
N ALA A 146 26.80 13.03 -4.69
CA ALA A 146 26.61 13.66 -3.37
C ALA A 146 25.88 12.74 -2.38
N LEU A 147 25.31 11.60 -2.84
CA LEU A 147 24.58 10.66 -2.00
C LEU A 147 25.50 9.55 -1.45
N ARG A 148 25.20 9.06 -0.26
CA ARG A 148 25.87 7.88 0.32
C ARG A 148 25.31 6.60 -0.33
N LEU A 149 26.21 5.68 -0.68
CA LEU A 149 25.86 4.36 -1.18
C LEU A 149 25.54 3.39 -0.02
N PRO A 150 24.67 2.39 -0.24
CA PRO A 150 23.89 2.15 -1.45
C PRO A 150 22.78 3.16 -1.66
N VAL A 151 22.33 3.32 -2.93
CA VAL A 151 21.17 4.17 -3.26
C VAL A 151 20.03 3.34 -3.84
N ILE A 152 18.82 3.84 -3.67
CA ILE A 152 17.59 3.29 -4.25
C ILE A 152 17.13 4.24 -5.36
N ILE A 153 16.91 3.70 -6.56
CA ILE A 153 16.45 4.43 -7.73
C ILE A 153 15.00 4.03 -7.98
N LYS A 154 14.08 4.99 -8.07
CA LYS A 154 12.65 4.77 -8.23
C LYS A 154 12.08 5.70 -9.30
N PRO A 155 11.06 5.29 -10.10
CA PRO A 155 10.22 6.25 -10.82
C PRO A 155 9.59 7.24 -9.83
N ALA A 156 9.51 8.52 -10.20
CA ALA A 156 8.84 9.53 -9.39
C ALA A 156 7.33 9.24 -9.32
N ASP A 157 6.71 9.02 -10.45
CA ASP A 157 5.29 8.70 -10.56
C ASP A 157 5.05 7.18 -10.44
N LYS A 158 4.23 6.79 -9.47
CA LYS A 158 3.84 5.39 -9.22
C LYS A 158 3.08 4.76 -10.40
N ARG A 159 2.40 5.55 -11.24
CA ARG A 159 1.66 5.07 -12.41
C ARG A 159 2.53 4.33 -13.42
N PHE A 160 3.81 4.70 -13.56
CA PHE A 160 4.73 4.02 -14.47
C PHE A 160 4.94 2.54 -14.12
N PHE A 161 4.91 2.20 -12.85
CA PHE A 161 4.94 0.80 -12.43
C PHE A 161 3.68 0.04 -12.88
N HIS A 162 2.51 0.64 -12.69
CA HIS A 162 1.23 -0.02 -12.99
C HIS A 162 0.96 -0.13 -14.50
N LEU A 163 1.31 0.88 -15.27
CA LEU A 163 0.97 0.97 -16.70
C LEU A 163 2.06 0.41 -17.62
N ASN A 164 3.33 0.63 -17.31
CA ASN A 164 4.45 0.38 -18.20
C ASN A 164 5.37 -0.75 -17.74
N GLY A 165 5.09 -1.37 -16.56
CA GLY A 165 5.92 -2.46 -16.03
C GLY A 165 7.35 -2.02 -15.65
N ALA A 166 7.57 -0.73 -15.38
CA ALA A 166 8.83 -0.24 -14.85
C ALA A 166 9.12 -0.88 -13.48
N PRO A 167 10.39 -1.11 -13.10
CA PRO A 167 10.72 -1.66 -11.80
C PRO A 167 10.26 -0.70 -10.69
N ARG A 168 9.71 -1.24 -9.60
CA ARG A 168 9.32 -0.42 -8.44
C ARG A 168 10.51 0.32 -7.84
N LEU A 169 11.65 -0.38 -7.77
CA LEU A 169 12.91 0.17 -7.29
C LEU A 169 14.09 -0.63 -7.84
N ILE A 170 15.26 0.03 -7.90
CA ILE A 170 16.56 -0.58 -8.23
C ILE A 170 17.53 -0.18 -7.12
N ILE A 171 18.25 -1.13 -6.53
CA ILE A 171 19.31 -0.84 -5.56
C ILE A 171 20.65 -0.84 -6.29
N ALA A 172 21.43 0.22 -6.11
CA ALA A 172 22.78 0.35 -6.65
C ALA A 172 23.80 0.49 -5.51
N ASN A 173 24.79 -0.40 -5.49
CA ASN A 173 25.80 -0.46 -4.44
C ASN A 173 27.07 0.34 -4.78
N ASP A 174 27.22 0.79 -6.01
CA ASP A 174 28.32 1.62 -6.48
C ASP A 174 27.84 2.71 -7.45
N TYR A 175 28.62 3.77 -7.64
CA TYR A 175 28.25 4.91 -8.46
C TYR A 175 28.11 4.57 -9.94
N LYS A 176 28.88 3.58 -10.46
CA LYS A 176 28.77 3.14 -11.86
C LYS A 176 27.42 2.47 -12.13
N ALA A 177 26.99 1.60 -11.21
CA ALA A 177 25.67 0.98 -11.26
C ALA A 177 24.56 2.02 -11.09
N ALA A 178 24.73 2.98 -10.17
CA ALA A 178 23.78 4.06 -9.95
C ALA A 178 23.62 4.92 -11.22
N ASP A 179 24.70 5.38 -11.83
CA ASP A 179 24.68 6.14 -13.09
C ASP A 179 23.98 5.35 -14.20
N SER A 180 24.44 4.12 -14.47
CA SER A 180 23.89 3.32 -15.58
C SER A 180 22.40 3.00 -15.43
N ASN A 181 21.96 2.66 -14.22
CA ASN A 181 20.55 2.36 -13.95
C ASN A 181 19.69 3.62 -13.99
N SER A 182 20.18 4.73 -13.45
CA SER A 182 19.48 6.02 -13.49
C SER A 182 19.26 6.50 -14.92
N ARG A 183 20.27 6.45 -15.80
CA ARG A 183 20.12 6.81 -17.23
C ARG A 183 19.07 5.96 -17.92
N LYS A 184 19.10 4.65 -17.72
CA LYS A 184 18.11 3.72 -18.31
C LYS A 184 16.70 4.02 -17.84
N LEU A 185 16.51 4.18 -16.51
CA LEU A 185 15.20 4.42 -15.95
C LEU A 185 14.69 5.82 -16.33
N LEU A 186 15.54 6.85 -16.25
CA LEU A 186 15.19 8.22 -16.64
C LEU A 186 14.73 8.30 -18.11
N THR A 187 15.43 7.63 -19.01
CA THR A 187 15.02 7.52 -20.44
C THR A 187 13.65 6.86 -20.60
N ALA A 188 13.31 5.89 -19.72
CA ALA A 188 12.06 5.15 -19.83
C ALA A 188 10.86 5.88 -19.22
N VAL A 189 11.06 6.68 -18.16
CA VAL A 189 9.96 7.26 -17.38
C VAL A 189 9.98 8.80 -17.28
N GLY A 190 11.06 9.46 -17.73
CA GLY A 190 11.19 10.92 -17.78
C GLY A 190 11.56 11.60 -16.46
N GLU A 191 11.22 11.03 -15.30
CA GLU A 191 11.55 11.56 -13.97
C GLU A 191 11.76 10.43 -12.98
N ILE A 192 12.85 10.52 -12.22
CA ILE A 192 13.22 9.54 -11.20
C ILE A 192 13.67 10.22 -9.91
N ILE A 193 13.57 9.50 -8.80
CA ILE A 193 14.20 9.86 -7.53
C ILE A 193 15.28 8.84 -7.18
N VAL A 194 16.47 9.35 -6.84
CA VAL A 194 17.60 8.57 -6.32
C VAL A 194 17.77 8.92 -4.86
N GLN A 195 17.65 7.94 -3.98
CA GLN A 195 17.55 8.11 -2.54
C GLN A 195 18.59 7.28 -1.81
N GLU A 196 19.23 7.83 -0.77
CA GLU A 196 20.09 7.05 0.14
C GLU A 196 19.32 5.89 0.75
N CYS A 197 19.88 4.70 0.69
CA CYS A 197 19.29 3.54 1.34
C CYS A 197 19.55 3.61 2.85
N ILE A 198 18.50 3.70 3.63
CA ILE A 198 18.60 3.64 5.09
C ILE A 198 18.85 2.19 5.50
N ASP A 199 19.95 1.94 6.16
CA ASP A 199 20.34 0.58 6.60
C ASP A 199 19.43 0.06 7.73
N GLY A 200 19.56 -1.21 8.00
CA GLY A 200 18.87 -1.89 9.08
C GLY A 200 17.83 -2.91 8.61
N PRO A 201 17.39 -3.76 9.56
CA PRO A 201 16.40 -4.82 9.31
C PRO A 201 15.00 -4.23 9.04
N ASP A 202 14.08 -5.11 8.62
CA ASP A 202 12.68 -4.74 8.44
C ASP A 202 12.01 -4.27 9.74
N SER A 203 12.49 -4.76 10.91
CA SER A 203 12.02 -4.31 12.23
C SER A 203 12.36 -2.84 12.56
N ASN A 204 13.20 -2.17 11.75
CA ASN A 204 13.40 -0.73 11.82
C ASN A 204 12.36 0.07 11.01
N ILE A 205 11.39 -0.62 10.37
CA ILE A 205 10.29 0.01 9.65
C ILE A 205 9.08 0.08 10.56
N TYR A 206 8.58 1.28 10.72
CA TYR A 206 7.38 1.62 11.48
C TYR A 206 6.35 2.23 10.55
N PHE A 207 5.09 2.24 10.99
CA PHE A 207 4.04 2.89 10.22
C PHE A 207 3.00 3.51 11.14
N SER A 208 2.40 4.58 10.66
CA SER A 208 1.21 5.18 11.22
C SER A 208 0.06 4.98 10.23
N LEU A 209 -1.06 4.48 10.71
CA LEU A 209 -2.33 4.44 9.99
C LEU A 209 -3.26 5.42 10.65
N PHE A 210 -4.04 6.18 9.90
CA PHE A 210 -4.89 7.20 10.49
C PHE A 210 -6.13 7.51 9.66
N TYR A 211 -7.11 8.09 10.35
CA TYR A 211 -8.17 8.90 9.79
C TYR A 211 -8.10 10.29 10.41
N ARG A 212 -8.09 11.34 9.59
CA ARG A 212 -8.08 12.74 10.01
C ARG A 212 -9.38 13.40 9.61
N GLY A 213 -10.23 13.66 10.59
CA GLY A 213 -11.45 14.43 10.51
C GLY A 213 -11.43 15.52 11.56
N ASN A 214 -12.54 15.68 12.32
CA ASN A 214 -12.60 16.59 13.47
C ASN A 214 -11.59 16.20 14.56
N VAL A 215 -11.34 14.92 14.70
CA VAL A 215 -10.26 14.35 15.54
C VAL A 215 -9.33 13.51 14.68
N THR A 216 -8.11 13.28 15.16
CA THR A 216 -7.20 12.31 14.55
C THR A 216 -7.34 10.97 15.27
N ILE A 217 -7.76 9.94 14.54
CA ILE A 217 -7.73 8.56 15.00
C ILE A 217 -6.50 7.92 14.39
N GLN A 218 -5.59 7.39 15.22
CA GLN A 218 -4.29 6.93 14.77
C GLN A 218 -3.90 5.58 15.41
N PHE A 219 -3.26 4.74 14.62
CA PHE A 219 -2.62 3.50 15.06
C PHE A 219 -1.15 3.50 14.65
N LEU A 220 -0.29 3.05 15.57
CA LEU A 220 1.14 2.94 15.33
C LEU A 220 1.56 1.47 15.32
N GLY A 221 2.19 1.05 14.23
CA GLY A 221 2.67 -0.30 14.03
C GLY A 221 4.15 -0.38 13.67
N GLN A 222 4.70 -1.59 13.83
CA GLN A 222 6.08 -1.94 13.47
C GLN A 222 6.06 -3.16 12.56
N LYS A 223 6.80 -3.13 11.46
CA LYS A 223 7.03 -4.32 10.65
C LYS A 223 7.99 -5.26 11.39
N LEU A 224 7.70 -6.54 11.36
CA LEU A 224 8.64 -7.58 11.76
C LEU A 224 9.36 -8.15 10.54
N ALA A 225 8.66 -8.24 9.42
CA ALA A 225 9.21 -8.73 8.16
C ALA A 225 8.47 -8.19 6.95
N SER A 226 9.18 -8.10 5.83
CA SER A 226 8.65 -7.76 4.50
C SER A 226 8.84 -8.92 3.52
N ASN A 227 7.99 -9.04 2.50
CA ASN A 227 8.15 -10.00 1.42
C ASN A 227 8.17 -9.28 0.05
N PRO A 228 9.29 -9.27 -0.69
CA PRO A 228 10.64 -9.75 -0.32
C PRO A 228 11.26 -8.92 0.81
N PRO A 229 12.26 -9.47 1.55
CA PRO A 229 12.91 -8.76 2.65
C PRO A 229 13.51 -7.42 2.20
N ARG A 230 13.48 -6.43 3.07
CA ARG A 230 14.02 -5.06 2.91
C ARG A 230 13.34 -4.17 1.86
N SER A 231 12.48 -4.70 1.00
CA SER A 231 11.92 -3.92 -0.12
C SER A 231 10.48 -4.27 -0.48
N GLY A 232 9.92 -5.29 0.18
CA GLY A 232 8.57 -5.79 -0.09
C GLY A 232 7.49 -5.17 0.77
N SER A 233 6.27 -5.62 0.49
CA SER A 233 5.10 -5.29 1.31
C SER A 233 5.22 -5.92 2.69
N THR A 234 4.49 -5.39 3.67
CA THR A 234 4.42 -5.94 5.02
C THR A 234 3.97 -7.39 5.00
N ALA A 235 4.84 -8.31 5.44
CA ALA A 235 4.55 -9.73 5.60
C ALA A 235 4.07 -10.02 7.02
N LEU A 236 4.74 -9.45 8.02
CA LEU A 236 4.41 -9.55 9.44
C LEU A 236 4.52 -8.18 10.09
N CYS A 237 3.56 -7.84 10.95
CA CYS A 237 3.63 -6.61 11.75
C CYS A 237 2.94 -6.77 13.10
N VAL A 238 3.27 -5.85 14.01
CA VAL A 238 2.74 -5.74 15.37
C VAL A 238 2.43 -4.28 15.69
N GLN A 239 1.70 -4.04 16.76
CA GLN A 239 1.57 -2.68 17.31
C GLN A 239 2.88 -2.18 17.93
N VAL A 240 3.08 -0.88 17.97
CA VAL A 240 4.17 -0.25 18.73
C VAL A 240 3.78 -0.22 20.21
N ASN A 241 4.67 -0.76 21.07
CA ASN A 241 4.45 -0.77 22.52
C ASN A 241 5.46 0.07 23.29
N ASN A 242 6.55 0.43 22.66
CA ASN A 242 7.51 1.34 23.25
C ASN A 242 6.94 2.77 23.24
N ARG A 243 6.68 3.32 24.42
CA ARG A 243 6.05 4.62 24.61
C ARG A 243 6.87 5.75 23.95
N GLU A 244 8.19 5.75 24.13
CA GLU A 244 9.06 6.79 23.56
C GLU A 244 9.00 6.78 22.02
N ILE A 245 9.06 5.59 21.43
CA ILE A 245 8.90 5.42 19.98
C ILE A 245 7.51 5.91 19.55
N GLY A 246 6.46 5.53 20.25
CA GLY A 246 5.09 5.95 19.98
C GLY A 246 4.94 7.47 19.97
N GLU A 247 5.37 8.15 21.02
CA GLU A 247 5.30 9.61 21.14
C GLU A 247 6.08 10.34 20.04
N ARG A 248 7.21 9.79 19.59
CA ARG A 248 8.01 10.36 18.50
C ARG A 248 7.30 10.20 17.16
N LEU A 249 6.77 9.02 16.86
CA LEU A 249 6.03 8.76 15.62
C LEU A 249 4.74 9.58 15.55
N GLU A 250 3.99 9.65 16.65
CA GLU A 250 2.76 10.45 16.75
C GLU A 250 3.04 11.93 16.49
N ARG A 251 4.08 12.48 17.09
CA ARG A 251 4.49 13.88 16.87
C ARG A 251 4.82 14.14 15.40
N THR A 252 5.64 13.29 14.78
CA THR A 252 6.02 13.45 13.37
C THR A 252 4.82 13.28 12.45
N THR A 253 3.90 12.35 12.76
CA THR A 253 2.65 12.19 12.00
C THR A 253 1.78 13.43 12.09
N ASN A 254 1.56 13.96 13.30
CA ASN A 254 0.70 15.13 13.50
C ASN A 254 1.29 16.39 12.85
N GLU A 255 2.61 16.57 12.89
CA GLU A 255 3.31 17.63 12.17
C GLU A 255 3.10 17.53 10.66
N PHE A 256 3.30 16.33 10.10
CA PHE A 256 3.02 16.09 8.68
C PHE A 256 1.57 16.40 8.32
N LEU A 257 0.58 15.88 9.07
CA LEU A 257 -0.83 16.11 8.82
C LEU A 257 -1.21 17.59 8.84
N TYR A 258 -0.63 18.35 9.78
CA TYR A 258 -0.83 19.79 9.88
C TYR A 258 -0.24 20.53 8.66
N LEU A 259 1.01 20.23 8.30
CA LEU A 259 1.72 20.92 7.21
C LEU A 259 1.06 20.72 5.85
N VAL A 260 0.53 19.51 5.58
CA VAL A 260 -0.14 19.24 4.29
C VAL A 260 -1.63 19.57 4.29
N GLY A 261 -2.21 20.00 5.42
CA GLY A 261 -3.65 20.19 5.55
C GLY A 261 -4.42 18.90 5.25
N TYR A 262 -3.98 17.79 5.86
CA TYR A 262 -4.49 16.46 5.54
C TYR A 262 -5.89 16.23 6.08
N GLU A 263 -6.72 15.55 5.29
CA GLU A 263 -8.06 15.08 5.67
C GLU A 263 -8.30 13.66 5.16
N GLY A 264 -9.14 12.90 5.88
CA GLY A 264 -9.52 11.54 5.51
C GLY A 264 -8.52 10.45 5.91
N PHE A 265 -8.60 9.30 5.23
CA PHE A 265 -7.78 8.13 5.48
C PHE A 265 -6.37 8.27 4.94
N GLY A 266 -5.40 7.74 5.65
CA GLY A 266 -4.03 7.70 5.19
C GLY A 266 -3.10 6.86 6.05
N GLY A 267 -1.83 6.88 5.67
CA GLY A 267 -0.77 6.25 6.43
C GLY A 267 0.59 6.85 6.08
N ILE A 268 1.56 6.61 6.93
CA ILE A 268 2.95 7.00 6.69
C ILE A 268 3.83 5.82 7.08
N GLU A 269 4.75 5.44 6.19
CA GLU A 269 5.81 4.50 6.50
C GLU A 269 7.07 5.26 6.92
N TYR A 270 7.65 4.84 8.04
CA TYR A 270 8.88 5.39 8.61
C TYR A 270 9.97 4.34 8.63
N LYS A 271 11.21 4.76 8.48
CA LYS A 271 12.36 3.91 8.80
C LYS A 271 13.25 4.60 9.84
N LEU A 272 13.55 3.87 10.91
CA LEU A 272 14.53 4.31 11.91
C LEU A 272 15.93 4.21 11.29
N ASP A 273 16.57 5.36 11.14
CA ASP A 273 17.99 5.41 10.74
C ASP A 273 18.88 5.09 11.95
N PRO A 274 19.63 3.98 11.93
CA PRO A 274 20.46 3.59 13.06
C PRO A 274 21.62 4.53 13.32
N VAL A 275 22.00 5.36 12.34
CA VAL A 275 23.11 6.30 12.45
C VAL A 275 22.69 7.58 13.16
N SER A 276 21.59 8.18 12.74
CA SER A 276 21.08 9.44 13.31
C SER A 276 20.08 9.22 14.44
N GLY A 277 19.55 8.01 14.62
CA GLY A 277 18.46 7.70 15.55
C GLY A 277 17.13 8.38 15.21
N ARG A 278 16.98 8.94 14.01
CA ARG A 278 15.76 9.61 13.54
C ARG A 278 14.83 8.66 12.81
N PHE A 279 13.52 8.86 12.94
CA PHE A 279 12.54 8.26 12.07
C PHE A 279 12.43 9.10 10.79
N LEU A 280 12.72 8.49 9.65
CA LEU A 280 12.64 9.14 8.35
C LEU A 280 11.37 8.66 7.62
N ILE A 281 10.61 9.59 7.09
CA ILE A 281 9.42 9.30 6.28
C ILE A 281 9.87 8.68 4.96
N ILE A 282 9.43 7.45 4.69
CA ILE A 282 9.79 6.73 3.47
C ILE A 282 8.75 6.96 2.38
N GLU A 283 7.47 6.86 2.76
CA GLU A 283 6.37 7.00 1.81
C GLU A 283 5.05 7.30 2.54
N PRO A 284 4.27 8.31 2.13
CA PRO A 284 2.89 8.48 2.55
C PRO A 284 1.95 7.61 1.70
N THR A 285 0.93 7.04 2.35
CA THR A 285 -0.27 6.48 1.73
C THR A 285 -1.36 7.53 1.85
N VAL A 286 -1.91 7.98 0.72
CA VAL A 286 -2.85 9.10 0.69
C VAL A 286 -4.26 8.64 0.30
N GLY A 287 -5.28 9.19 0.98
CA GLY A 287 -6.71 9.07 0.64
C GLY A 287 -7.27 7.64 0.66
N ARG A 288 -6.54 6.68 1.20
CA ARG A 288 -6.93 5.27 1.24
C ARG A 288 -6.34 4.56 2.46
N THR A 289 -6.89 3.40 2.79
CA THR A 289 -6.29 2.50 3.78
C THR A 289 -5.10 1.75 3.18
N ASP A 290 -4.20 1.31 4.05
CA ASP A 290 -3.01 0.58 3.64
C ASP A 290 -3.21 -0.95 3.69
N TRP A 291 -2.23 -1.68 3.17
CA TRP A 291 -2.21 -3.14 3.06
C TRP A 291 -2.46 -3.85 4.39
N GLN A 292 -1.84 -3.38 5.47
CA GLN A 292 -1.90 -3.94 6.82
C GLN A 292 -2.92 -3.24 7.73
N GLU A 293 -3.92 -2.56 7.19
CA GLU A 293 -4.89 -1.79 7.98
C GLU A 293 -5.55 -2.60 9.11
N GLU A 294 -5.87 -3.89 8.85
CA GLU A 294 -6.59 -4.72 9.81
C GLU A 294 -5.90 -4.87 11.19
N ILE A 295 -4.56 -4.72 11.25
CA ILE A 295 -3.84 -4.78 12.52
C ILE A 295 -4.34 -3.71 13.50
N ALA A 296 -4.68 -2.52 13.02
CA ALA A 296 -5.22 -1.44 13.85
C ALA A 296 -6.53 -1.87 14.52
N THR A 297 -7.46 -2.41 13.74
CA THR A 297 -8.74 -2.93 14.23
C THR A 297 -8.57 -4.08 15.22
N LEU A 298 -7.62 -4.98 14.98
CA LEU A 298 -7.31 -6.10 15.87
C LEU A 298 -6.68 -5.64 17.19
N CYS A 299 -6.02 -4.50 17.21
CA CYS A 299 -5.39 -3.90 18.39
C CYS A 299 -6.24 -2.80 19.05
N GLY A 300 -7.54 -2.71 18.74
CA GLY A 300 -8.48 -1.81 19.41
C GLY A 300 -8.73 -0.47 18.73
N VAL A 301 -8.04 -0.16 17.61
CA VAL A 301 -8.22 1.09 16.87
C VAL A 301 -8.88 0.81 15.52
N ASN A 302 -10.21 0.84 15.50
CA ASN A 302 -10.95 0.57 14.26
C ASN A 302 -11.06 1.83 13.40
N ILE A 303 -10.01 2.11 12.62
CA ILE A 303 -9.90 3.32 11.78
C ILE A 303 -11.02 3.40 10.72
N PRO A 304 -11.35 2.35 9.94
CA PRO A 304 -12.45 2.40 8.99
C PRO A 304 -13.80 2.71 9.64
N LEU A 305 -14.09 2.10 10.79
CA LEU A 305 -15.35 2.35 11.49
C LEU A 305 -15.38 3.76 12.09
N ALA A 306 -14.26 4.27 12.59
CA ALA A 306 -14.17 5.64 13.11
C ALA A 306 -14.44 6.67 12.01
N GLY A 307 -13.83 6.54 10.83
CA GLY A 307 -14.12 7.40 9.69
C GLY A 307 -15.57 7.28 9.21
N TYR A 308 -16.12 6.06 9.19
CA TYR A 308 -17.53 5.86 8.88
C TYR A 308 -18.46 6.57 9.89
N CYS A 309 -18.17 6.43 11.19
CA CYS A 309 -18.98 7.07 12.23
C CYS A 309 -18.94 8.59 12.11
N GLU A 310 -17.79 9.17 11.85
CA GLU A 310 -17.67 10.62 11.69
C GLU A 310 -18.46 11.12 10.46
N GLU A 311 -18.35 10.44 9.32
CA GLU A 311 -19.12 10.78 8.10
C GLU A 311 -20.64 10.65 8.29
N CYS A 312 -21.07 9.80 9.22
CA CYS A 312 -22.47 9.58 9.53
C CYS A 312 -22.94 10.34 10.79
N GLU A 313 -22.10 11.19 11.40
CA GLU A 313 -22.39 11.92 12.63
C GLU A 313 -22.80 10.97 13.80
N LEU A 314 -22.17 9.79 13.84
CA LEU A 314 -22.36 8.79 14.88
C LEU A 314 -21.27 8.91 15.95
N PRO A 315 -21.52 8.39 17.17
CA PRO A 315 -20.49 8.31 18.19
C PRO A 315 -19.29 7.50 17.70
N LEU A 316 -18.07 8.01 17.94
CA LEU A 316 -16.85 7.30 17.58
C LEU A 316 -16.70 6.00 18.39
N PRO A 317 -16.18 4.93 17.75
CA PRO A 317 -15.83 3.72 18.48
C PRO A 317 -14.65 3.97 19.42
N PRO A 318 -14.38 3.08 20.38
CA PRO A 318 -13.13 3.11 21.12
C PRO A 318 -11.94 3.12 20.15
N HIS A 319 -10.96 3.98 20.42
CA HIS A 319 -9.83 4.19 19.51
C HIS A 319 -8.49 4.32 20.23
N GLU A 320 -8.42 3.74 21.44
CA GLU A 320 -7.16 3.60 22.16
C GLU A 320 -6.48 2.29 21.80
N GLN A 321 -5.20 2.37 21.49
CA GLN A 321 -4.38 1.21 21.19
C GLN A 321 -4.23 0.35 22.46
N THR A 322 -4.62 -0.92 22.38
CA THR A 322 -4.57 -1.82 23.54
C THR A 322 -3.12 -2.12 23.96
N ALA A 323 -2.87 -2.13 25.26
CA ALA A 323 -1.53 -2.33 25.82
C ALA A 323 -0.99 -3.78 25.69
N THR A 324 -1.76 -4.71 25.17
CA THR A 324 -1.40 -6.13 25.09
C THR A 324 -0.84 -6.49 23.71
N ASN A 325 0.37 -6.98 23.69
CA ASN A 325 1.10 -7.45 22.51
C ASN A 325 0.60 -8.75 21.89
N ALA A 326 -0.64 -9.08 22.05
CA ALA A 326 -1.07 -10.43 21.76
C ALA A 326 -1.23 -10.72 20.25
N VAL A 327 -1.13 -9.71 19.36
CA VAL A 327 -1.46 -9.90 17.95
C VAL A 327 -0.30 -9.59 17.03
N VAL A 328 0.11 -10.60 16.26
CA VAL A 328 0.93 -10.45 15.04
C VAL A 328 0.02 -10.63 13.84
N TRP A 329 -0.12 -9.60 13.04
CA TRP A 329 -0.81 -9.73 11.77
C TRP A 329 0.16 -10.22 10.70
N GLN A 330 -0.28 -11.19 9.88
CA GLN A 330 0.46 -11.66 8.71
C GLN A 330 -0.33 -11.41 7.43
N GLY A 331 0.36 -10.92 6.38
CA GLY A 331 -0.27 -10.68 5.08
C GLY A 331 -0.85 -11.94 4.46
N SER A 332 -0.08 -13.05 4.51
CA SER A 332 -0.55 -14.37 4.12
C SER A 332 0.29 -15.46 4.79
N TYR A 333 -0.26 -16.67 4.85
CA TYR A 333 0.47 -17.84 5.31
C TYR A 333 1.74 -18.09 4.48
N VAL A 334 1.71 -17.81 3.18
CA VAL A 334 2.86 -17.96 2.28
C VAL A 334 3.97 -16.95 2.60
N ASP A 335 3.61 -15.73 2.99
CA ASP A 335 4.57 -14.72 3.43
C ASP A 335 5.28 -15.18 4.70
N ARG A 336 4.53 -15.71 5.66
CA ARG A 336 5.08 -16.27 6.89
C ARG A 336 6.09 -17.38 6.63
N MET A 337 5.78 -18.30 5.71
CA MET A 337 6.70 -19.39 5.37
C MET A 337 8.04 -18.89 4.80
N LYS A 338 8.02 -17.77 4.10
CA LYS A 338 9.23 -17.17 3.50
C LYS A 338 10.11 -16.44 4.51
N VAL A 339 9.51 -15.82 5.52
CA VAL A 339 10.26 -14.99 6.49
C VAL A 339 10.68 -15.77 7.75
N GLY A 340 10.16 -16.98 7.95
CA GLY A 340 10.52 -17.87 9.06
C GLY A 340 9.78 -17.57 10.38
N SER A 341 9.77 -18.55 11.28
CA SER A 341 9.01 -18.46 12.54
C SER A 341 9.73 -17.70 13.67
N HIS A 342 11.04 -17.54 13.59
CA HIS A 342 11.85 -16.90 14.63
C HIS A 342 11.59 -15.38 14.77
N THR A 343 10.88 -14.77 13.80
CA THR A 343 10.52 -13.36 13.82
C THR A 343 9.28 -13.09 14.69
N ILE A 344 8.56 -14.14 15.10
CA ILE A 344 7.30 -14.02 15.84
C ILE A 344 7.56 -14.23 17.33
N PRO A 345 7.14 -13.32 18.23
CA PRO A 345 7.20 -13.53 19.66
C PRO A 345 6.46 -14.82 20.06
N PRO A 346 7.01 -15.65 20.96
CA PRO A 346 6.43 -16.98 21.30
C PRO A 346 4.99 -16.92 21.83
N GLU A 347 4.67 -15.85 22.57
CA GLU A 347 3.35 -15.64 23.20
C GLU A 347 2.33 -14.96 22.28
N ALA A 348 2.73 -14.54 21.06
CA ALA A 348 1.85 -13.80 20.18
C ALA A 348 0.86 -14.71 19.43
N SER A 349 -0.40 -14.32 19.40
CA SER A 349 -1.37 -14.89 18.49
C SER A 349 -1.17 -14.36 17.09
N VAL A 350 -1.00 -15.27 16.10
CA VAL A 350 -0.83 -14.88 14.70
C VAL A 350 -2.17 -14.87 14.01
N VAL A 351 -2.49 -13.74 13.41
CA VAL A 351 -3.75 -13.54 12.69
C VAL A 351 -3.45 -13.36 11.20
N ASP A 352 -4.00 -14.25 10.37
CA ASP A 352 -3.81 -14.24 8.91
C ASP A 352 -4.71 -13.20 8.24
N GLY A 353 -4.22 -12.45 7.27
CA GLY A 353 -4.98 -11.42 6.58
C GLY A 353 -6.18 -11.96 5.80
N TYR A 354 -6.10 -13.19 5.28
CA TYR A 354 -7.19 -13.79 4.51
C TYR A 354 -8.06 -14.74 5.32
N TRP A 355 -7.45 -15.57 6.19
CA TRP A 355 -8.17 -16.61 6.92
C TRP A 355 -8.85 -16.07 8.18
N ARG A 356 -10.15 -16.32 8.33
CA ARG A 356 -10.93 -16.19 9.56
C ARG A 356 -11.92 -17.35 9.64
N TRP A 357 -12.14 -17.86 10.85
CA TRP A 357 -13.12 -18.92 11.09
C TRP A 357 -14.55 -18.49 10.76
N ASP A 358 -14.88 -17.26 11.03
CA ASP A 358 -16.17 -16.64 10.77
C ASP A 358 -16.30 -16.07 9.35
N ASP A 359 -15.21 -16.00 8.57
CA ASP A 359 -15.16 -15.49 7.19
C ASP A 359 -14.10 -16.26 6.37
N PRO A 360 -14.29 -17.60 6.11
CA PRO A 360 -13.26 -18.44 5.53
C PRO A 360 -13.14 -18.33 4.00
N LEU A 361 -14.20 -17.91 3.28
CA LEU A 361 -14.24 -17.90 1.82
C LEU A 361 -13.14 -17.06 1.16
N PRO A 362 -12.77 -15.86 1.66
CA PRO A 362 -11.64 -15.11 1.11
C PRO A 362 -10.34 -15.91 1.01
N ALA A 363 -10.01 -16.67 2.05
CA ALA A 363 -8.82 -17.52 2.06
C ALA A 363 -8.96 -18.73 1.14
N LEU A 364 -10.14 -19.37 1.12
CA LEU A 364 -10.41 -20.53 0.27
C LEU A 364 -10.34 -20.20 -1.22
N VAL A 365 -10.59 -18.96 -1.60
CA VAL A 365 -10.43 -18.48 -2.97
C VAL A 365 -8.99 -18.03 -3.23
N HIS A 366 -8.39 -17.29 -2.30
CA HIS A 366 -7.06 -16.69 -2.46
C HIS A 366 -5.94 -17.74 -2.50
N TYR A 367 -5.90 -18.67 -1.55
CA TYR A 367 -4.78 -19.61 -1.41
C TYR A 367 -4.63 -20.61 -2.57
N PRO A 368 -5.70 -21.24 -3.10
CA PRO A 368 -5.58 -22.08 -4.30
C PRO A 368 -5.09 -21.31 -5.51
N PHE A 369 -5.56 -20.07 -5.73
CA PHE A 369 -5.10 -19.21 -6.80
C PHE A 369 -3.61 -18.86 -6.65
N LEU A 370 -3.18 -18.51 -5.44
CA LEU A 370 -1.77 -18.22 -5.13
C LEU A 370 -0.88 -19.45 -5.38
N MET A 371 -1.31 -20.65 -4.97
CA MET A 371 -0.59 -21.88 -5.22
C MET A 371 -0.49 -22.20 -6.70
N ALA A 372 -1.56 -22.06 -7.45
CA ALA A 372 -1.56 -22.25 -8.91
C ALA A 372 -0.58 -21.28 -9.60
N SER A 373 -0.55 -20.02 -9.17
CA SER A 373 0.39 -19.02 -9.68
C SER A 373 1.86 -19.39 -9.38
N ILE A 374 2.15 -19.87 -8.16
CA ILE A 374 3.49 -20.32 -7.77
C ILE A 374 3.93 -21.50 -8.63
N ILE A 375 3.08 -22.52 -8.80
CA ILE A 375 3.37 -23.71 -9.62
C ILE A 375 3.63 -23.30 -11.08
N THR A 376 2.81 -22.43 -11.64
CA THR A 376 2.96 -21.93 -13.02
C THR A 376 4.29 -21.16 -13.18
N ASN A 377 4.67 -20.35 -12.24
CA ASN A 377 5.94 -19.60 -12.27
C ASN A 377 7.15 -20.53 -12.12
N LEU A 378 7.05 -21.55 -11.29
CA LEU A 378 8.10 -22.59 -11.16
C LEU A 378 8.24 -23.38 -12.46
N SER A 379 7.14 -23.83 -13.07
CA SER A 379 7.18 -24.57 -14.34
C SER A 379 7.79 -23.75 -15.47
N ARG A 380 7.47 -22.46 -15.57
CA ARG A 380 8.11 -21.55 -16.54
C ARG A 380 9.61 -21.39 -16.30
N ARG A 381 10.07 -21.31 -15.05
CA ARG A 381 11.50 -21.26 -14.70
C ARG A 381 12.22 -22.57 -15.01
N TYR A 382 11.57 -23.72 -14.82
CA TYR A 382 12.12 -25.03 -15.18
C TYR A 382 12.19 -25.22 -16.70
N SER A 383 11.15 -24.85 -17.44
CA SER A 383 11.13 -24.90 -18.92
C SER A 383 12.19 -23.99 -19.56
N ALA A 384 12.50 -22.84 -18.94
CA ALA A 384 13.56 -21.96 -19.39
C ALA A 384 14.97 -22.48 -19.06
N ARG A 385 15.12 -23.48 -18.19
CA ARG A 385 16.40 -24.12 -17.78
C ARG A 385 16.66 -25.47 -18.43
N ALA A 386 15.70 -26.05 -19.15
CA ALA A 386 15.89 -27.33 -19.84
C ALA A 386 16.89 -27.15 -20.99
N PRO A 387 18.01 -27.89 -21.05
CA PRO A 387 18.95 -27.85 -22.17
C PRO A 387 18.32 -28.54 -23.37
N GLY A 388 18.11 -27.83 -24.45
CA GLY A 388 17.80 -28.43 -25.74
C GLY A 388 16.46 -28.08 -26.36
N ARG A 389 16.33 -26.83 -26.83
CA ARG A 389 15.70 -26.51 -28.12
C ARG A 389 16.27 -25.18 -28.59
N ILE A 390 17.20 -25.25 -29.51
CA ILE A 390 17.69 -24.13 -30.31
C ILE A 390 16.55 -23.72 -31.23
N SER A 391 15.95 -22.60 -30.99
CA SER A 391 15.21 -21.85 -32.01
C SER A 391 15.53 -20.38 -31.80
N ALA A 392 16.17 -19.82 -32.82
CA ALA A 392 16.69 -18.46 -32.85
C ALA A 392 15.58 -17.42 -32.80
N ARG A 393 15.69 -16.49 -31.85
CA ARG A 393 15.75 -15.05 -32.04
C ARG A 393 15.80 -14.32 -30.72
N MET A 394 16.99 -13.88 -30.39
CA MET A 394 17.39 -12.70 -29.65
C MET A 394 16.38 -12.05 -28.68
N LEU A 395 16.62 -12.31 -27.39
CA LEU A 395 16.82 -11.29 -26.36
C LEU A 395 17.77 -11.91 -25.34
N ARG A 396 19.06 -11.59 -25.43
CA ARG A 396 20.07 -12.01 -24.47
C ARG A 396 19.78 -11.31 -23.13
N PRO A 397 19.69 -12.06 -22.00
CA PRO A 397 19.82 -11.41 -20.71
C PRO A 397 21.26 -10.93 -20.58
N VAL A 398 21.46 -9.65 -20.48
CA VAL A 398 22.76 -9.07 -20.12
C VAL A 398 23.04 -9.50 -18.67
N ARG A 399 23.92 -10.48 -18.48
CA ARG A 399 24.57 -10.70 -17.19
C ARG A 399 25.50 -9.51 -16.95
N SER A 400 25.04 -8.56 -16.14
CA SER A 400 25.90 -7.54 -15.59
C SER A 400 26.83 -8.21 -14.56
N ARG A 401 28.14 -8.08 -14.73
CA ARG A 401 29.17 -8.45 -13.74
C ARG A 401 29.27 -7.43 -12.60
N THR A 402 28.34 -6.52 -12.48
CA THR A 402 28.29 -5.48 -11.46
C THR A 402 27.10 -5.77 -10.54
N GLY A 403 27.34 -5.76 -9.21
CA GLY A 403 26.43 -6.18 -8.15
C GLY A 403 25.09 -5.43 -8.05
N THR A 404 24.29 -5.45 -9.11
CA THR A 404 22.98 -4.84 -9.17
C THR A 404 21.92 -5.89 -8.88
N VAL A 405 21.15 -5.69 -7.82
CA VAL A 405 19.96 -6.51 -7.52
C VAL A 405 18.76 -5.81 -8.13
N ILE A 406 18.25 -6.32 -9.25
CA ILE A 406 16.96 -5.93 -9.80
C ILE A 406 15.94 -6.87 -9.18
N ILE A 407 15.00 -6.34 -8.39
CA ILE A 407 13.90 -7.10 -7.82
C ILE A 407 12.68 -6.90 -8.72
N PRO A 408 12.35 -7.85 -9.61
CA PRO A 408 11.07 -7.83 -10.30
C PRO A 408 10.00 -8.22 -9.27
N VAL A 409 9.11 -7.32 -8.94
CA VAL A 409 7.85 -7.68 -8.29
C VAL A 409 7.08 -8.50 -9.33
N GLY A 410 6.59 -9.65 -8.93
CA GLY A 410 5.77 -10.48 -9.80
C GLY A 410 4.70 -9.63 -10.46
N ALA A 411 4.75 -9.54 -11.78
CA ALA A 411 3.72 -8.85 -12.53
C ALA A 411 2.36 -9.45 -12.14
N PRO A 412 1.32 -8.65 -11.95
CA PRO A 412 -0.03 -9.18 -11.91
C PRO A 412 -0.24 -10.01 -13.19
N PRO A 413 -0.95 -11.13 -13.14
CA PRO A 413 -1.17 -11.95 -14.31
C PRO A 413 -1.80 -11.07 -15.39
N ARG A 414 -1.06 -10.82 -16.47
CA ARG A 414 -1.64 -10.27 -17.68
C ARG A 414 -2.72 -11.24 -18.15
N GLU A 415 -3.86 -10.68 -18.43
CA GLU A 415 -4.96 -11.21 -19.20
C GLU A 415 -4.61 -12.50 -19.97
N LEU A 416 -5.12 -13.60 -19.46
CA LEU A 416 -5.37 -14.82 -20.21
C LEU A 416 -6.81 -15.18 -19.90
N ILE A 417 -7.75 -14.50 -20.55
CA ILE A 417 -9.08 -14.98 -20.89
C ILE A 417 -9.60 -14.02 -21.97
N SER A 418 -9.19 -14.25 -23.23
CA SER A 418 -10.11 -14.18 -24.33
C SER A 418 -10.35 -15.62 -24.74
N ASP A 419 -11.64 -15.98 -24.89
CA ASP A 419 -12.18 -17.20 -25.44
C ASP A 419 -12.17 -18.44 -24.50
N VAL A 420 -13.19 -18.54 -23.65
CA VAL A 420 -14.28 -19.55 -23.67
C VAL A 420 -15.45 -19.03 -22.85
#